data_e33989ed2729bde4241b5321ac4e852a
#
_entry.id   e33989ed2729bde4241b5321ac4e852a
#
_cell.length_a   1.000
_cell.length_b   1.000
_cell.length_c   1.000
_cell.angle_alpha   90.00
_cell.angle_beta   90.00
_cell.angle_gamma   90.00
#
_symmetry.space_group_name_H-M   'P 1'
#
loop_
_entity.id
_entity.type
_entity.pdbx_description
1 polymer ?
#
loop_
_entity_poly.entity_id
_entity_poly.type
_entity_poly.pdbx_seq_one_letter_code
_entity_poly.pdbx_strand_id
1 'polypeptide(L)'
;MNDRKGRVAVWVGVAIGLAASFGLAAAEEQPDVLVFYREECNDCRHMEEVLDELLSLYPELYVVRVEEAEPGAADLMWALSAEYGIFPSKFPVIFVGDRAITGIGRDKELQLRAAVRSCVFDGCPSPMSRLERDPFPITTVAILVVVVLTAAILLFL
;
A
#
# COMPACT_ATOMS: atom_id res chain seq x y z
N MET A 1 -40.65 -20.22 -34.38
CA MET A 1 -40.18 -20.79 -33.08
C MET A 1 -38.65 -20.69 -32.96
N ASN A 2 -38.01 -19.66 -33.48
CA ASN A 2 -36.54 -19.60 -33.57
C ASN A 2 -35.90 -18.28 -33.08
N ASP A 3 -36.68 -17.43 -32.42
CA ASP A 3 -36.23 -16.07 -32.06
C ASP A 3 -35.65 -15.96 -30.64
N ARG A 4 -35.92 -16.95 -29.75
CA ARG A 4 -35.39 -16.95 -28.38
C ARG A 4 -33.90 -17.29 -28.27
N LYS A 5 -33.38 -18.15 -29.17
CA LYS A 5 -31.96 -18.58 -29.15
C LYS A 5 -31.00 -17.48 -29.60
N GLY A 6 -31.43 -16.61 -30.54
CA GLY A 6 -30.61 -15.48 -31.03
C GLY A 6 -30.45 -14.37 -29.95
N ARG A 7 -31.47 -14.11 -29.17
CA ARG A 7 -31.44 -13.05 -28.14
C ARG A 7 -30.57 -13.40 -26.94
N VAL A 8 -30.53 -14.67 -26.53
CA VAL A 8 -29.67 -15.13 -25.44
C VAL A 8 -28.19 -15.09 -25.83
N ALA A 9 -27.86 -15.45 -27.10
CA ALA A 9 -26.47 -15.38 -27.58
C ALA A 9 -25.93 -13.96 -27.67
N VAL A 10 -26.76 -12.96 -27.99
CA VAL A 10 -26.36 -11.55 -28.03
C VAL A 10 -26.08 -10.99 -26.64
N TRP A 11 -26.88 -11.35 -25.64
CA TRP A 11 -26.68 -10.89 -24.26
C TRP A 11 -25.43 -11.52 -23.61
N VAL A 12 -25.12 -12.77 -23.91
CA VAL A 12 -23.90 -13.42 -23.40
C VAL A 12 -22.65 -12.80 -24.03
N GLY A 13 -22.70 -12.45 -25.32
CA GLY A 13 -21.59 -11.78 -26.00
C GLY A 13 -21.30 -10.38 -25.46
N VAL A 14 -22.31 -9.60 -25.09
CA VAL A 14 -22.16 -8.26 -24.50
C VAL A 14 -21.60 -8.33 -23.06
N ALA A 15 -22.01 -9.32 -22.27
CA ALA A 15 -21.49 -9.50 -20.91
C ALA A 15 -19.99 -9.89 -20.89
N ILE A 16 -19.53 -10.69 -21.86
CA ILE A 16 -18.11 -11.08 -21.96
C ILE A 16 -17.25 -9.92 -22.46
N GLY A 17 -17.77 -9.07 -23.35
CA GLY A 17 -17.05 -7.91 -23.89
C GLY A 17 -16.80 -6.80 -22.84
N LEU A 18 -17.65 -6.64 -21.84
CA LEU A 18 -17.49 -5.65 -20.77
C LEU A 18 -16.45 -6.04 -19.69
N ALA A 19 -16.14 -7.31 -19.54
CA ALA A 19 -15.17 -7.79 -18.56
C ALA A 19 -13.70 -7.58 -18.99
N ALA A 20 -13.42 -7.34 -20.27
CA ALA A 20 -12.08 -7.20 -20.81
C ALA A 20 -11.49 -5.78 -20.74
N SER A 21 -12.25 -4.80 -20.25
CA SER A 21 -11.85 -3.39 -20.21
C SER A 21 -11.31 -2.92 -18.83
N PHE A 22 -11.11 -3.83 -17.89
CA PHE A 22 -10.43 -3.46 -16.63
C PHE A 22 -8.94 -3.36 -16.91
N GLY A 23 -8.52 -2.10 -17.08
CA GLY A 23 -7.21 -1.69 -17.48
C GLY A 23 -6.10 -2.28 -16.62
N LEU A 24 -4.96 -2.51 -17.27
CA LEU A 24 -3.66 -2.55 -16.58
C LEU A 24 -3.47 -1.21 -15.88
N ALA A 25 -3.85 -1.13 -14.60
CA ALA A 25 -3.31 -0.12 -13.72
C ALA A 25 -1.79 -0.41 -13.68
N ALA A 26 -1.00 0.50 -14.22
CA ALA A 26 0.44 0.47 -13.99
C ALA A 26 0.63 0.40 -12.47
N ALA A 27 1.30 -0.64 -11.98
CA ALA A 27 1.67 -0.73 -10.59
C ALA A 27 2.59 0.48 -10.32
N GLU A 28 2.07 1.47 -9.61
CA GLU A 28 2.87 2.59 -9.12
C GLU A 28 3.91 1.98 -8.18
N GLU A 29 5.18 2.26 -8.43
CA GLU A 29 6.27 1.74 -7.63
C GLU A 29 6.14 2.27 -6.20
N GLN A 30 5.82 1.38 -5.28
CA GLN A 30 5.59 1.73 -3.88
C GLN A 30 6.91 1.71 -3.11
N PRO A 31 7.15 2.66 -2.18
CA PRO A 31 8.38 2.71 -1.43
C PRO A 31 8.55 1.51 -0.48
N ASP A 32 9.79 1.04 -0.35
CA ASP A 32 10.20 0.08 0.67
C ASP A 32 10.36 0.74 2.03
N VAL A 33 10.81 1.99 2.01
CA VAL A 33 11.02 2.81 3.21
C VAL A 33 10.36 4.18 2.99
N LEU A 34 9.55 4.59 3.94
CA LEU A 34 8.93 5.90 3.95
C LEU A 34 9.36 6.68 5.19
N VAL A 35 9.95 7.85 4.99
CA VAL A 35 10.51 8.68 6.04
C VAL A 35 9.78 10.01 6.12
N PHE A 36 9.18 10.30 7.25
CA PHE A 36 8.65 11.63 7.55
C PHE A 36 9.64 12.40 8.39
N TYR A 37 9.98 13.60 7.95
CA TYR A 37 10.94 14.46 8.61
C TYR A 37 10.42 15.88 8.74
N ARG A 38 11.15 16.73 9.48
CA ARG A 38 10.93 18.18 9.55
C ARG A 38 12.19 18.89 9.12
N GLU A 39 12.04 20.04 8.47
CA GLU A 39 13.13 20.98 8.33
C GLU A 39 13.71 21.37 9.71
N GLU A 40 14.99 21.73 9.77
CA GLU A 40 15.69 22.13 11.01
C GLU A 40 15.70 21.08 12.15
N CYS A 41 15.32 19.84 11.87
CA CYS A 41 15.33 18.74 12.84
C CYS A 41 16.73 18.07 12.90
N ASN A 42 17.49 18.33 13.95
CA ASN A 42 18.80 17.71 14.13
C ASN A 42 18.72 16.18 14.25
N ASP A 43 17.67 15.68 14.91
CA ASP A 43 17.41 14.25 15.06
C ASP A 43 17.16 13.58 13.71
N CYS A 44 16.45 14.28 12.81
CA CYS A 44 16.17 13.78 11.48
C CYS A 44 17.47 13.68 10.66
N ARG A 45 18.35 14.67 10.75
CA ARG A 45 19.64 14.67 10.05
C ARG A 45 20.53 13.52 10.47
N HIS A 46 20.58 13.25 11.77
CA HIS A 46 21.36 12.12 12.28
C HIS A 46 20.84 10.77 11.77
N MET A 47 19.53 10.58 11.77
CA MET A 47 18.95 9.33 11.25
C MET A 47 19.06 9.20 9.73
N GLU A 48 19.10 10.35 9.02
CA GLU A 48 19.36 10.40 7.59
C GLU A 48 20.76 9.90 7.24
N GLU A 49 21.79 10.28 8.03
CA GLU A 49 23.14 9.74 7.87
C GLU A 49 23.18 8.21 7.99
N VAL A 50 22.43 7.66 8.94
CA VAL A 50 22.29 6.21 9.11
C VAL A 50 21.59 5.57 7.90
N LEU A 51 20.56 6.23 7.37
CA LEU A 51 19.83 5.77 6.21
C LEU A 51 20.68 5.82 4.95
N ASP A 52 21.45 6.89 4.74
CA ASP A 52 22.36 7.01 3.60
C ASP A 52 23.49 5.96 3.63
N GLU A 53 23.99 5.61 4.82
CA GLU A 53 24.91 4.48 4.98
C GLU A 53 24.24 3.16 4.55
N LEU A 54 22.99 2.94 4.93
CA LEU A 54 22.24 1.74 4.53
C LEU A 54 21.99 1.70 3.03
N LEU A 55 21.64 2.84 2.41
CA LEU A 55 21.46 2.95 0.96
C LEU A 55 22.75 2.71 0.18
N SER A 56 23.90 3.05 0.76
CA SER A 56 25.19 2.71 0.14
C SER A 56 25.47 1.21 0.12
N LEU A 57 24.91 0.46 1.06
CA LEU A 57 25.00 -1.00 1.15
C LEU A 57 23.92 -1.73 0.35
N TYR A 58 22.75 -1.11 0.23
CA TYR A 58 21.56 -1.67 -0.41
C TYR A 58 20.93 -0.65 -1.38
N PRO A 59 21.59 -0.39 -2.52
CA PRO A 59 21.17 0.65 -3.47
C PRO A 59 19.83 0.33 -4.18
N GLU A 60 19.35 -0.89 -4.08
CA GLU A 60 18.06 -1.34 -4.63
C GLU A 60 16.84 -0.87 -3.83
N LEU A 61 17.06 -0.37 -2.60
CA LEU A 61 15.95 0.09 -1.75
C LEU A 61 15.35 1.38 -2.29
N TYR A 62 14.05 1.37 -2.50
CA TYR A 62 13.30 2.56 -2.85
C TYR A 62 12.84 3.32 -1.59
N VAL A 63 13.47 4.47 -1.35
CA VAL A 63 13.21 5.31 -0.17
C VAL A 63 12.53 6.60 -0.60
N VAL A 64 11.37 6.87 -0.01
CA VAL A 64 10.65 8.15 -0.18
C VAL A 64 10.75 8.95 1.11
N ARG A 65 11.13 10.22 0.97
CA ARG A 65 11.26 11.20 2.05
C ARG A 65 10.16 12.24 1.89
N VAL A 66 9.40 12.47 2.96
CA VAL A 66 8.26 13.38 2.97
C VAL A 66 8.45 14.37 4.11
N GLU A 67 8.45 15.65 3.77
CA GLU A 67 8.45 16.68 4.79
C GLU A 67 7.06 16.81 5.42
N GLU A 68 7.00 16.90 6.75
CA GLU A 68 5.72 16.96 7.48
C GLU A 68 4.85 18.17 7.07
N ALA A 69 5.48 19.28 6.65
CA ALA A 69 4.77 20.49 6.22
C ALA A 69 4.20 20.38 4.79
N GLU A 70 4.53 19.35 4.01
CA GLU A 70 3.93 19.15 2.69
C GLU A 70 2.42 18.87 2.80
N PRO A 71 1.62 19.36 1.84
CA PRO A 71 0.18 19.13 1.85
C PRO A 71 -0.19 17.64 1.89
N GLY A 72 -0.92 17.22 2.91
CA GLY A 72 -1.34 15.82 3.10
C GLY A 72 -0.31 14.92 3.79
N ALA A 73 0.93 15.38 3.98
CA ALA A 73 2.00 14.59 4.62
C ALA A 73 1.65 14.18 6.06
N ALA A 74 1.15 15.13 6.84
CA ALA A 74 0.72 14.86 8.21
C ALA A 74 -0.42 13.84 8.26
N ASP A 75 -1.42 13.96 7.40
CA ASP A 75 -2.55 13.04 7.36
C ASP A 75 -2.09 11.62 6.99
N LEU A 76 -1.20 11.50 6.00
CA LEU A 76 -0.61 10.23 5.60
C LEU A 76 0.21 9.61 6.76
N MET A 77 1.04 10.40 7.43
CA MET A 77 1.83 9.95 8.58
C MET A 77 0.93 9.43 9.70
N TRP A 78 -0.15 10.15 10.01
CA TRP A 78 -1.10 9.73 11.05
C TRP A 78 -1.85 8.47 10.67
N ALA A 79 -2.30 8.35 9.41
CA ALA A 79 -2.98 7.16 8.90
C ALA A 79 -2.07 5.92 9.01
N LEU A 80 -0.83 6.01 8.54
CA LEU A 80 0.15 4.95 8.68
C LEU A 80 0.43 4.63 10.16
N SER A 81 0.63 5.65 10.99
CA SER A 81 0.89 5.44 12.42
C SER A 81 -0.22 4.65 13.11
N ALA A 82 -1.48 4.89 12.73
CA ALA A 82 -2.62 4.13 13.23
C ALA A 82 -2.54 2.65 12.80
N GLU A 83 -2.20 2.37 11.53
CA GLU A 83 -2.05 1.01 11.02
C GLU A 83 -0.88 0.25 11.67
N TYR A 84 0.18 0.96 12.04
CA TYR A 84 1.33 0.38 12.76
C TYR A 84 1.14 0.35 14.28
N GLY A 85 0.04 0.91 14.80
CA GLY A 85 -0.26 0.97 16.24
C GLY A 85 0.73 1.81 17.03
N ILE A 86 1.28 2.87 16.43
CA ILE A 86 2.24 3.78 17.06
C ILE A 86 1.66 5.19 17.21
N PHE A 87 2.25 5.97 18.09
CA PHE A 87 2.00 7.39 18.21
C PHE A 87 3.25 8.18 17.75
N PRO A 88 3.16 8.99 16.68
CA PRO A 88 4.30 9.67 16.08
C PRO A 88 4.69 10.92 16.86
N SER A 89 5.15 10.77 18.10
CA SER A 89 5.44 11.87 19.02
C SER A 89 6.81 12.52 18.81
N LYS A 90 7.70 11.88 18.04
CA LYS A 90 9.06 12.34 17.79
C LYS A 90 9.43 12.07 16.34
N PHE A 91 10.14 13.04 15.75
CA PHE A 91 10.71 12.92 14.41
C PHE A 91 12.16 12.42 14.47
N PRO A 92 12.64 11.75 13.41
CA PRO A 92 11.87 11.29 12.24
C PRO A 92 10.91 10.17 12.58
N VAL A 93 9.89 9.96 11.72
CA VAL A 93 9.01 8.80 11.72
C VAL A 93 9.31 7.98 10.47
N ILE A 94 9.78 6.75 10.65
CA ILE A 94 10.25 5.89 9.57
C ILE A 94 9.40 4.62 9.57
N PHE A 95 8.84 4.31 8.39
CA PHE A 95 8.12 3.07 8.15
C PHE A 95 8.92 2.21 7.18
N VAL A 96 9.17 0.96 7.54
CA VAL A 96 9.92 -0.01 6.73
C VAL A 96 9.38 -1.41 6.97
N GLY A 97 8.85 -2.02 5.91
CA GLY A 97 8.20 -3.33 6.00
C GLY A 97 7.06 -3.35 7.02
N ASP A 98 7.18 -4.17 8.03
CA ASP A 98 6.21 -4.31 9.14
C ASP A 98 6.53 -3.45 10.35
N ARG A 99 7.58 -2.61 10.29
CA ARG A 99 8.08 -1.82 11.42
C ARG A 99 7.89 -0.33 11.23
N ALA A 100 7.63 0.34 12.36
CA ALA A 100 7.65 1.79 12.46
C ALA A 100 8.64 2.21 13.56
N ILE A 101 9.43 3.23 13.27
CA ILE A 101 10.50 3.74 14.14
C ILE A 101 10.28 5.23 14.32
N THR A 102 10.30 5.72 15.56
CA THR A 102 10.08 7.14 15.86
C THR A 102 11.23 7.71 16.68
N GLY A 103 11.69 8.89 16.28
CA GLY A 103 12.78 9.61 16.94
C GLY A 103 14.14 8.96 16.74
N ILE A 104 15.10 9.31 17.58
CA ILE A 104 16.49 8.84 17.52
C ILE A 104 16.89 8.09 18.79
N GLY A 105 18.02 7.39 18.70
CA GLY A 105 18.70 6.68 19.78
C GLY A 105 19.38 5.44 19.22
N ARG A 106 20.37 4.96 19.94
CA ARG A 106 21.11 3.77 19.50
C ARG A 106 20.21 2.55 19.27
N ASP A 107 19.19 2.41 20.07
CA ASP A 107 18.17 1.37 19.91
C ASP A 107 17.36 1.56 18.63
N LYS A 108 17.08 2.81 18.23
CA LYS A 108 16.35 3.16 16.99
C LYS A 108 17.20 2.92 15.76
N GLU A 109 18.46 3.29 15.79
CA GLU A 109 19.41 2.98 14.74
C GLU A 109 19.53 1.47 14.51
N LEU A 110 19.67 0.70 15.58
CA LEU A 110 19.73 -0.77 15.49
C LEU A 110 18.42 -1.37 14.95
N GLN A 111 17.26 -0.82 15.35
CA GLN A 111 15.96 -1.22 14.82
C GLN A 111 15.87 -0.93 13.32
N LEU A 112 16.31 0.26 12.86
CA LEU A 112 16.32 0.64 11.45
C LEU A 112 17.20 -0.30 10.63
N ARG A 113 18.45 -0.53 11.08
CA ARG A 113 19.39 -1.44 10.42
C ARG A 113 18.83 -2.87 10.33
N ALA A 114 18.20 -3.36 11.40
CA ALA A 114 17.59 -4.67 11.40
C ALA A 114 16.37 -4.77 10.49
N ALA A 115 15.52 -3.73 10.47
CA ALA A 115 14.33 -3.67 9.63
C ALA A 115 14.71 -3.64 8.14
N VAL A 116 15.65 -2.77 7.75
CA VAL A 116 16.16 -2.67 6.37
C VAL A 116 16.79 -3.99 5.93
N ARG A 117 17.60 -4.60 6.80
CA ARG A 117 18.19 -5.90 6.49
C ARG A 117 17.14 -6.98 6.25
N SER A 118 16.13 -7.08 7.10
CA SER A 118 15.02 -8.02 6.91
C SER A 118 14.28 -7.74 5.60
N CYS A 119 14.03 -6.47 5.28
CA CYS A 119 13.45 -6.05 4.01
C CYS A 119 14.22 -6.61 2.80
N VAL A 120 15.52 -6.42 2.78
CA VAL A 120 16.37 -6.81 1.65
C VAL A 120 16.43 -8.34 1.48
N PHE A 121 16.54 -9.08 2.58
CA PHE A 121 16.75 -10.54 2.51
C PHE A 121 15.47 -11.36 2.50
N ASP A 122 14.43 -10.89 3.19
CA ASP A 122 13.18 -11.66 3.37
C ASP A 122 12.04 -11.13 2.49
N GLY A 123 12.27 -9.98 1.82
CA GLY A 123 11.25 -9.22 1.10
C GLY A 123 10.56 -8.20 1.99
N CYS A 124 10.15 -7.08 1.39
CA CYS A 124 9.61 -5.93 2.07
C CYS A 124 8.23 -5.55 1.53
N PRO A 125 7.16 -5.77 2.29
CA PRO A 125 5.90 -5.16 1.90
C PRO A 125 6.00 -3.65 2.03
N SER A 126 5.57 -2.91 1.02
CA SER A 126 5.52 -1.45 1.11
C SER A 126 4.69 -1.00 2.32
N PRO A 127 5.12 0.02 3.06
CA PRO A 127 4.30 0.62 4.11
C PRO A 127 2.93 1.08 3.61
N MET A 128 2.84 1.54 2.36
CA MET A 128 1.60 1.99 1.75
C MET A 128 0.56 0.87 1.59
N SER A 129 1.02 -0.37 1.42
CA SER A 129 0.13 -1.54 1.28
C SER A 129 -0.75 -1.78 2.51
N ARG A 130 -0.41 -1.20 3.66
CA ARG A 130 -1.24 -1.29 4.87
C ARG A 130 -2.49 -0.42 4.78
N LEU A 131 -2.40 0.72 4.09
CA LEU A 131 -3.54 1.61 3.86
C LEU A 131 -4.49 1.07 2.78
N GLU A 132 -3.96 0.28 1.84
CA GLU A 132 -4.75 -0.34 0.75
C GLU A 132 -5.49 -1.60 1.18
N ARG A 133 -5.32 -2.05 2.41
CA ARG A 133 -5.92 -3.28 2.91
C ARG A 133 -7.40 -3.07 3.23
N ASP A 134 -8.23 -3.03 2.18
CA ASP A 134 -9.68 -3.04 2.33
C ASP A 134 -10.13 -4.33 3.03
N PRO A 135 -10.81 -4.24 4.18
CA PRO A 135 -11.33 -5.41 4.89
C PRO A 135 -12.38 -6.18 4.07
N PHE A 136 -12.97 -5.53 3.07
CA PHE A 136 -13.91 -6.12 2.12
C PHE A 136 -13.51 -5.74 0.69
N PRO A 137 -12.80 -6.60 -0.05
CA PRO A 137 -12.49 -6.30 -1.44
C PRO A 137 -13.82 -6.13 -2.21
N ILE A 138 -14.05 -4.91 -2.69
CA ILE A 138 -15.27 -4.53 -3.45
C ILE A 138 -15.52 -5.50 -4.60
N THR A 139 -14.44 -6.04 -5.17
CA THR A 139 -14.48 -7.08 -6.20
C THR A 139 -15.18 -8.36 -5.73
N THR A 140 -14.92 -8.82 -4.52
CA THR A 140 -15.56 -10.03 -3.96
C THR A 140 -17.04 -9.79 -3.72
N VAL A 141 -17.41 -8.63 -3.19
CA VAL A 141 -18.82 -8.25 -2.99
C VAL A 141 -19.54 -8.14 -4.32
N ALA A 142 -18.94 -7.51 -5.32
CA ALA A 142 -19.52 -7.37 -6.65
C ALA A 142 -19.75 -8.76 -7.31
N ILE A 143 -18.80 -9.67 -7.21
CA ILE A 143 -18.94 -11.04 -7.73
C ILE A 143 -20.08 -11.77 -7.02
N LEU A 144 -20.17 -11.69 -5.70
CA LEU A 144 -21.25 -12.31 -4.94
C LEU A 144 -22.62 -11.77 -5.34
N VAL A 145 -22.75 -10.45 -5.50
CA VAL A 145 -23.99 -9.82 -5.96
C VAL A 145 -24.37 -10.31 -7.35
N VAL A 146 -23.45 -10.38 -8.29
CA VAL A 146 -23.71 -10.88 -9.65
C VAL A 146 -24.12 -12.35 -9.62
N VAL A 147 -23.47 -13.20 -8.83
CA VAL A 147 -23.81 -14.62 -8.70
C VAL A 147 -25.21 -14.80 -8.11
N VAL A 148 -25.54 -14.04 -7.06
CA VAL A 148 -26.88 -14.12 -6.43
C VAL A 148 -27.98 -13.65 -7.39
N LEU A 149 -27.75 -12.56 -8.12
CA LEU A 149 -28.71 -12.04 -9.09
C LEU A 149 -28.91 -13.03 -10.28
N THR A 150 -27.84 -13.63 -10.79
CA THR A 150 -27.95 -14.62 -11.86
C THR A 150 -28.67 -15.87 -11.39
N ALA A 151 -28.40 -16.37 -10.20
CA ALA A 151 -29.10 -17.51 -9.61
C ALA A 151 -30.59 -17.20 -9.40
N ALA A 152 -30.94 -16.02 -8.91
CA ALA A 152 -32.31 -15.60 -8.73
C ALA A 152 -33.07 -15.54 -10.07
N ILE A 153 -32.45 -14.97 -11.11
CA ILE A 153 -33.06 -14.92 -12.45
C ILE A 153 -33.31 -16.31 -13.01
N LEU A 154 -32.39 -17.27 -12.80
CA LEU A 154 -32.54 -18.65 -13.26
C LEU A 154 -33.63 -19.43 -12.52
N LEU A 155 -33.90 -19.08 -11.26
CA LEU A 155 -34.98 -19.71 -10.47
C LEU A 155 -36.38 -19.17 -10.79
N PHE A 156 -36.47 -17.95 -11.34
CA PHE A 156 -37.74 -17.32 -11.71
C PHE A 156 -38.11 -17.40 -13.18
N LEU A 157 -37.25 -17.99 -14.02
CA LEU A 157 -37.44 -18.27 -15.46
C LEU A 157 -37.78 -19.73 -15.68
#